data_b539f9ca54404325e91eff555776a1e5
#
_entry.id   b539f9ca54404325e91eff555776a1e5
#
_cell.length_a   1.000
_cell.length_b   1.000
_cell.length_c   1.000
_cell.angle_alpha   90.00
_cell.angle_beta   90.00
_cell.angle_gamma   90.00
#
_symmetry.space_group_name_H-M   'P 1'
#
loop_
_entity.id
_entity.type
_entity.pdbx_description
1 polymer ?
#
loop_
_entity_poly.entity_id
_entity_poly.type
_entity_poly.pdbx_seq_one_letter_code
_entity_poly.pdbx_strand_id
1 'polypeptide(L)'
;LQSDDDVTAGAPARWGLTVGPLLYFWPRDRVLAFYAGIADSPADCVVLGEVVCARRRELRLEDWLALGRELTQAGKQVVMATQALVETEADLRLIERLADQGCAAVEAGDASALALLQGRVPLVLGPHINIYSRLALQAHADLGVLRWVPAVELPLDALACINPSHDRVAGHAGRPIETEVWAFGRLPLSFSLKAVKR
;
A
#
# COMPACT_ATOMS: atom_id res chain seq x y z
N LEU A 1 27.03 -41.04 -18.08
CA LEU A 1 26.74 -40.11 -16.98
C LEU A 1 26.46 -38.77 -17.60
N GLN A 2 25.17 -38.54 -17.98
CA GLN A 2 24.63 -37.28 -18.45
C GLN A 2 24.00 -36.64 -17.23
N SER A 3 24.49 -35.48 -16.84
CA SER A 3 23.90 -34.61 -15.84
C SER A 3 22.82 -33.79 -16.52
N ASP A 4 21.57 -34.14 -16.26
CA ASP A 4 20.39 -33.32 -16.58
C ASP A 4 20.27 -32.21 -15.51
N ASP A 5 20.98 -31.11 -15.71
CA ASP A 5 20.71 -29.85 -15.05
C ASP A 5 19.82 -29.00 -15.96
N ASP A 6 18.58 -29.44 -16.15
CA ASP A 6 17.54 -28.62 -16.75
C ASP A 6 16.90 -27.73 -15.65
N VAL A 7 17.64 -26.68 -15.29
CA VAL A 7 17.09 -25.58 -14.51
C VAL A 7 16.11 -24.87 -15.39
N THR A 8 14.84 -25.19 -15.26
CA THR A 8 13.76 -24.40 -15.85
C THR A 8 13.94 -22.94 -15.43
N ALA A 9 14.50 -22.15 -16.32
CA ALA A 9 14.60 -20.71 -16.17
C ALA A 9 13.18 -20.17 -16.02
N GLY A 10 12.77 -19.89 -14.78
CA GLY A 10 11.51 -19.25 -14.49
C GLY A 10 11.41 -17.94 -15.27
N ALA A 11 10.21 -17.61 -15.76
CA ALA A 11 9.97 -16.34 -16.43
C ALA A 11 10.60 -15.20 -15.63
N PRO A 12 11.27 -14.21 -16.28
CA PRO A 12 11.94 -13.13 -15.57
C PRO A 12 10.94 -12.42 -14.65
N ALA A 13 11.35 -12.18 -13.40
CA ALA A 13 10.54 -11.48 -12.43
C ALA A 13 10.12 -10.12 -13.03
N ARG A 14 8.81 -9.92 -13.20
CA ARG A 14 8.29 -8.64 -13.71
C ARG A 14 8.31 -7.64 -12.55
N TRP A 15 9.05 -6.56 -12.74
CA TRP A 15 9.02 -5.41 -11.85
C TRP A 15 7.80 -4.55 -12.15
N GLY A 16 7.07 -4.15 -11.11
CA GLY A 16 6.00 -3.16 -11.21
C GLY A 16 6.46 -1.81 -10.68
N LEU A 17 5.93 -0.74 -11.26
CA LEU A 17 6.14 0.62 -10.79
C LEU A 17 4.89 1.13 -10.09
N THR A 18 4.99 1.43 -8.79
CA THR A 18 3.91 2.03 -8.01
C THR A 18 4.19 3.51 -7.77
N VAL A 19 3.18 4.35 -8.01
CA VAL A 19 3.16 5.74 -7.52
C VAL A 19 2.50 5.74 -6.15
N GLY A 20 3.29 6.05 -5.12
CA GLY A 20 2.82 6.14 -3.74
C GLY A 20 1.84 7.29 -3.51
N PRO A 21 1.22 7.34 -2.32
CA PRO A 21 0.28 8.40 -1.98
C PRO A 21 0.96 9.76 -1.92
N LEU A 22 0.21 10.82 -2.21
CA LEU A 22 0.70 12.18 -2.16
C LEU A 22 0.90 12.62 -0.71
N LEU A 23 2.15 12.81 -0.28
CA LEU A 23 2.49 13.18 1.10
C LEU A 23 2.42 14.68 1.38
N TYR A 24 2.33 15.51 0.32
CA TYR A 24 2.31 16.96 0.44
C TYR A 24 0.89 17.51 0.46
N PHE A 25 0.72 18.63 1.19
CA PHE A 25 -0.51 19.39 1.13
C PHE A 25 -0.52 20.23 -0.15
N TRP A 26 -1.34 19.82 -1.11
CA TRP A 26 -1.60 20.55 -2.34
C TRP A 26 -3.08 20.90 -2.45
N PRO A 27 -3.41 22.05 -3.09
CA PRO A 27 -4.79 22.38 -3.41
C PRO A 27 -5.42 21.30 -4.29
N ARG A 28 -6.75 21.15 -4.17
CA ARG A 28 -7.55 20.14 -4.89
C ARG A 28 -7.18 20.04 -6.37
N ASP A 29 -7.18 21.19 -7.09
CA ASP A 29 -6.95 21.21 -8.54
C ASP A 29 -5.55 20.66 -8.89
N ARG A 30 -4.56 20.95 -8.06
CA ARG A 30 -3.20 20.44 -8.26
C ARG A 30 -3.12 18.94 -8.03
N VAL A 31 -3.84 18.42 -7.04
CA VAL A 31 -3.92 16.97 -6.77
C VAL A 31 -4.56 16.26 -7.97
N LEU A 32 -5.68 16.77 -8.46
CA LEU A 32 -6.38 16.19 -9.62
C LEU A 32 -5.52 16.24 -10.88
N ALA A 33 -4.86 17.36 -11.16
CA ALA A 33 -3.96 17.50 -12.31
C ALA A 33 -2.76 16.55 -12.24
N PHE A 34 -2.20 16.32 -11.04
CA PHE A 34 -1.13 15.36 -10.84
C PHE A 34 -1.57 13.93 -11.20
N TYR A 35 -2.70 13.48 -10.68
CA TYR A 35 -3.18 12.12 -10.96
C TYR A 35 -3.70 11.95 -12.39
N ALA A 36 -4.19 12.99 -13.03
CA ALA A 36 -4.46 12.97 -14.46
C ALA A 36 -3.20 12.69 -15.29
N GLY A 37 -2.06 13.33 -14.92
CA GLY A 37 -0.76 13.01 -15.54
C GLY A 37 -0.27 11.58 -15.25
N ILE A 38 -0.62 11.01 -14.08
CA ILE A 38 -0.28 9.63 -13.76
C ILE A 38 -1.08 8.64 -14.61
N ALA A 39 -2.30 8.95 -15.02
CA ALA A 39 -3.09 8.11 -15.91
C ALA A 39 -2.33 7.74 -17.19
N ASP A 40 -1.59 8.70 -17.75
CA ASP A 40 -0.80 8.54 -18.99
C ASP A 40 0.65 8.07 -18.74
N SER A 41 1.06 7.89 -17.47
CA SER A 41 2.41 7.49 -17.10
C SER A 41 2.64 5.99 -17.26
N PRO A 42 3.91 5.51 -17.23
CA PRO A 42 4.23 4.08 -17.26
C PRO A 42 3.98 3.37 -15.91
N ALA A 43 3.42 4.04 -14.89
CA ALA A 43 3.10 3.41 -13.62
C ALA A 43 2.09 2.27 -13.79
N ASP A 44 2.33 1.14 -13.14
CA ASP A 44 1.42 -0.02 -13.11
C ASP A 44 0.36 0.15 -12.02
N CYS A 45 0.76 0.70 -10.87
CA CYS A 45 -0.07 0.83 -9.68
C CYS A 45 -0.06 2.27 -9.13
N VAL A 46 -1.17 2.69 -8.54
CA VAL A 46 -1.30 4.01 -7.91
C VAL A 46 -1.95 3.85 -6.53
N VAL A 47 -1.32 4.41 -5.51
CA VAL A 47 -1.86 4.45 -4.15
C VAL A 47 -2.56 5.79 -3.94
N LEU A 48 -3.83 5.78 -3.57
CA LEU A 48 -4.70 6.95 -3.41
C LEU A 48 -5.19 7.09 -1.97
N GLY A 49 -5.22 8.30 -1.48
CA GLY A 49 -5.80 8.63 -0.18
C GLY A 49 -5.01 9.71 0.56
N GLU A 50 -5.59 10.23 1.62
CA GLU A 50 -4.91 11.13 2.55
C GLU A 50 -4.29 10.29 3.68
N VAL A 51 -2.98 10.07 3.63
CA VAL A 51 -2.25 9.19 4.57
C VAL A 51 -1.61 9.95 5.73
N VAL A 52 -1.47 11.28 5.62
CA VAL A 52 -0.69 12.08 6.56
C VAL A 52 -1.54 12.67 7.68
N CYS A 53 -2.69 13.24 7.36
CA CYS A 53 -3.46 13.98 8.34
C CYS A 53 -4.95 14.06 8.00
N ALA A 54 -5.82 13.55 8.88
CA ALA A 54 -7.28 13.60 8.76
C ALA A 54 -7.88 15.02 8.59
N ARG A 55 -7.10 16.06 8.94
CA ARG A 55 -7.54 17.46 8.84
C ARG A 55 -7.32 18.07 7.47
N ARG A 56 -6.54 17.41 6.60
CA ARG A 56 -6.41 17.77 5.19
C ARG A 56 -7.64 17.28 4.45
N ARG A 57 -8.54 18.19 4.07
CA ARG A 57 -9.85 17.85 3.49
C ARG A 57 -10.00 18.42 2.07
N GLU A 58 -8.92 18.48 1.32
CA GLU A 58 -8.96 18.94 -0.07
C GLU A 58 -9.78 18.01 -0.97
N LEU A 59 -9.67 16.69 -0.73
CA LEU A 59 -10.52 15.68 -1.35
C LEU A 59 -11.27 14.90 -0.27
N ARG A 60 -12.54 14.60 -0.54
CA ARG A 60 -13.38 13.71 0.27
C ARG A 60 -13.22 12.27 -0.21
N LEU A 61 -13.73 11.32 0.57
CA LEU A 61 -13.70 9.90 0.18
C LEU A 61 -14.31 9.68 -1.22
N GLU A 62 -15.43 10.33 -1.51
CA GLU A 62 -16.11 10.23 -2.80
C GLU A 62 -15.24 10.71 -3.97
N ASP A 63 -14.43 11.74 -3.74
CA ASP A 63 -13.48 12.27 -4.74
C ASP A 63 -12.37 11.26 -5.00
N TRP A 64 -11.79 10.67 -3.93
CA TRP A 64 -10.77 9.63 -4.04
C TRP A 64 -11.30 8.39 -4.76
N LEU A 65 -12.52 7.96 -4.46
CA LEU A 65 -13.15 6.83 -5.13
C LEU A 65 -13.45 7.12 -6.60
N ALA A 66 -13.86 8.35 -6.94
CA ALA A 66 -14.07 8.77 -8.33
C ALA A 66 -12.75 8.72 -9.10
N LEU A 67 -11.70 9.31 -8.54
CA LEU A 67 -10.36 9.29 -9.11
C LEU A 67 -9.83 7.85 -9.29
N GLY A 68 -10.06 6.98 -8.30
CA GLY A 68 -9.71 5.57 -8.39
C GLY A 68 -10.38 4.84 -9.55
N ARG A 69 -11.66 5.13 -9.81
CA ARG A 69 -12.38 4.57 -10.97
C ARG A 69 -11.79 5.07 -12.30
N GLU A 70 -11.46 6.35 -12.41
CA GLU A 70 -10.86 6.93 -13.61
C GLU A 70 -9.49 6.30 -13.90
N LEU A 71 -8.63 6.17 -12.89
CA LEU A 71 -7.32 5.52 -13.03
C LEU A 71 -7.45 4.03 -13.38
N THR A 72 -8.43 3.34 -12.81
CA THR A 72 -8.71 1.93 -13.18
C THR A 72 -9.15 1.82 -14.63
N GLN A 73 -9.98 2.73 -15.13
CA GLN A 73 -10.37 2.79 -16.53
C GLN A 73 -9.18 3.09 -17.45
N ALA A 74 -8.19 3.86 -16.96
CA ALA A 74 -6.92 4.10 -17.65
C ALA A 74 -5.95 2.91 -17.56
N GLY A 75 -6.37 1.78 -17.00
CA GLY A 75 -5.58 0.54 -16.93
C GLY A 75 -4.63 0.46 -15.73
N LYS A 76 -4.74 1.34 -14.74
CA LYS A 76 -3.92 1.31 -13.53
C LYS A 76 -4.50 0.36 -12.49
N GLN A 77 -3.65 -0.36 -11.76
CA GLN A 77 -4.04 -0.96 -10.49
C GLN A 77 -4.19 0.17 -9.47
N VAL A 78 -5.29 0.19 -8.73
CA VAL A 78 -5.53 1.20 -7.71
C VAL A 78 -5.58 0.56 -6.33
N VAL A 79 -4.82 1.11 -5.39
CA VAL A 79 -4.83 0.77 -3.97
C VAL A 79 -5.31 2.00 -3.21
N MET A 80 -6.34 1.84 -2.38
CA MET A 80 -6.78 2.92 -1.50
C MET A 80 -5.99 2.87 -0.21
N ALA A 81 -5.47 3.99 0.28
CA ALA A 81 -4.67 4.04 1.51
C ALA A 81 -5.47 4.62 2.68
N THR A 82 -5.24 4.05 3.86
CA THR A 82 -5.67 4.62 5.13
C THR A 82 -4.58 5.52 5.73
N GLN A 83 -4.94 6.26 6.75
CA GLN A 83 -3.99 7.10 7.46
C GLN A 83 -2.95 6.27 8.22
N ALA A 84 -1.76 6.86 8.38
CA ALA A 84 -0.69 6.29 9.19
C ALA A 84 -0.95 6.39 10.71
N LEU A 85 -1.84 7.29 11.12
CA LEU A 85 -2.31 7.45 12.51
C LEU A 85 -3.83 7.56 12.51
N VAL A 86 -4.48 6.65 13.21
CA VAL A 86 -5.93 6.66 13.45
C VAL A 86 -6.17 7.15 14.86
N GLU A 87 -6.76 8.34 15.01
CA GLU A 87 -6.86 9.02 16.30
C GLU A 87 -8.30 9.18 16.80
N THR A 88 -9.27 9.16 15.88
CA THR A 88 -10.65 9.53 16.18
C THR A 88 -11.65 8.51 15.67
N GLU A 89 -12.83 8.49 16.28
CA GLU A 89 -13.98 7.73 15.81
C GLU A 89 -14.38 8.09 14.35
N ALA A 90 -14.09 9.32 13.92
CA ALA A 90 -14.35 9.73 12.56
C ALA A 90 -13.40 9.05 11.57
N ASP A 91 -12.15 8.81 11.98
CA ASP A 91 -11.17 8.09 11.17
C ASP A 91 -11.57 6.61 11.05
N LEU A 92 -12.00 5.98 12.16
CA LEU A 92 -12.49 4.60 12.13
C LEU A 92 -13.68 4.45 11.19
N ARG A 93 -14.69 5.35 11.29
CA ARG A 93 -15.84 5.35 10.36
C ARG A 93 -15.45 5.56 8.89
N LEU A 94 -14.39 6.33 8.64
CA LEU A 94 -13.89 6.50 7.27
C LEU A 94 -13.31 5.20 6.72
N ILE A 95 -12.56 4.45 7.54
CA ILE A 95 -12.00 3.13 7.18
C ILE A 95 -13.13 2.12 6.93
N GLU A 96 -14.15 2.08 7.79
CA GLU A 96 -15.32 1.21 7.59
C GLU A 96 -16.03 1.52 6.28
N ARG A 97 -16.28 2.82 5.99
CA ARG A 97 -16.87 3.24 4.72
C ARG A 97 -16.00 2.84 3.52
N LEU A 98 -14.69 2.91 3.63
CA LEU A 98 -13.77 2.48 2.58
C LEU A 98 -13.89 0.97 2.33
N ALA A 99 -13.99 0.17 3.40
CA ALA A 99 -14.19 -1.27 3.29
C ALA A 99 -15.48 -1.65 2.54
N ASP A 100 -16.54 -0.86 2.71
CA ASP A 100 -17.85 -1.11 2.07
C ASP A 100 -17.89 -0.74 0.58
N GLN A 101 -16.88 -0.07 0.05
CA GLN A 101 -16.87 0.39 -1.35
C GLN A 101 -16.44 -0.66 -2.37
N GLY A 102 -16.07 -1.86 -1.93
CA GLY A 102 -15.61 -2.93 -2.84
C GLY A 102 -14.30 -2.59 -3.56
N CYS A 103 -13.39 -1.88 -2.89
CA CYS A 103 -12.07 -1.56 -3.42
C CYS A 103 -11.27 -2.82 -3.75
N ALA A 104 -10.46 -2.78 -4.81
CA ALA A 104 -9.64 -3.91 -5.23
C ALA A 104 -8.57 -4.29 -4.20
N ALA A 105 -8.01 -3.30 -3.50
CA ALA A 105 -7.12 -3.47 -2.36
C ALA A 105 -7.07 -2.20 -1.51
N VAL A 106 -6.75 -2.35 -0.22
CA VAL A 106 -6.56 -1.22 0.70
C VAL A 106 -5.23 -1.36 1.43
N GLU A 107 -4.42 -0.29 1.39
CA GLU A 107 -3.21 -0.18 2.20
C GLU A 107 -3.57 0.28 3.61
N ALA A 108 -3.29 -0.58 4.57
CA ALA A 108 -3.44 -0.27 5.98
C ALA A 108 -2.19 0.44 6.50
N GLY A 109 -2.35 1.67 6.96
CA GLY A 109 -1.28 2.47 7.57
C GLY A 109 -1.17 2.31 9.08
N ASP A 110 -2.18 1.71 9.73
CA ASP A 110 -2.31 1.60 11.18
C ASP A 110 -2.93 0.25 11.58
N ALA A 111 -2.64 -0.22 12.80
CA ALA A 111 -3.19 -1.49 13.31
C ALA A 111 -4.71 -1.49 13.43
N SER A 112 -5.34 -0.34 13.71
CA SER A 112 -6.79 -0.21 13.74
C SER A 112 -7.40 -0.43 12.36
N ALA A 113 -6.72 0.04 11.30
CA ALA A 113 -7.12 -0.21 9.93
C ALA A 113 -7.05 -1.70 9.58
N LEU A 114 -5.99 -2.41 10.00
CA LEU A 114 -5.89 -3.86 9.83
C LEU A 114 -7.08 -4.58 10.47
N ALA A 115 -7.41 -4.23 11.71
CA ALA A 115 -8.50 -4.86 12.45
C ALA A 115 -9.87 -4.65 11.78
N LEU A 116 -10.13 -3.47 11.20
CA LEU A 116 -11.39 -3.16 10.53
C LEU A 116 -11.50 -3.73 9.12
N LEU A 117 -10.38 -3.90 8.42
CA LEU A 117 -10.34 -4.29 7.01
C LEU A 117 -10.15 -5.79 6.80
N GLN A 118 -9.62 -6.52 7.80
CA GLN A 118 -9.37 -7.96 7.69
C GLN A 118 -10.62 -8.73 7.28
N GLY A 119 -10.48 -9.63 6.31
CA GLY A 119 -11.57 -10.46 5.81
C GLY A 119 -12.64 -9.73 4.99
N ARG A 120 -12.54 -8.39 4.84
CA ARG A 120 -13.49 -7.57 4.07
C ARG A 120 -12.95 -7.15 2.72
N VAL A 121 -11.66 -6.83 2.66
CA VAL A 121 -10.96 -6.42 1.44
C VAL A 121 -9.57 -7.02 1.39
N PRO A 122 -8.97 -7.21 0.19
CA PRO A 122 -7.56 -7.55 0.07
C PRO A 122 -6.67 -6.45 0.66
N LEU A 123 -5.65 -6.85 1.45
CA LEU A 123 -4.83 -5.92 2.21
C LEU A 123 -3.44 -5.72 1.62
N VAL A 124 -2.98 -4.48 1.64
CA VAL A 124 -1.56 -4.10 1.54
C VAL A 124 -1.11 -3.63 2.93
N LEU A 125 -0.03 -4.22 3.45
CA LEU A 125 0.59 -3.74 4.69
C LEU A 125 1.44 -2.53 4.36
N GLY A 126 1.02 -1.36 4.85
CA GLY A 126 1.71 -0.10 4.62
C GLY A 126 3.04 0.01 5.41
N PRO A 127 3.90 0.96 5.06
CA PRO A 127 5.26 1.09 5.62
C PRO A 127 5.28 1.47 7.11
N HIS A 128 4.14 1.82 7.69
CA HIS A 128 4.00 2.18 9.11
C HIS A 128 3.54 1.01 9.98
N ILE A 129 3.27 -0.15 9.38
CA ILE A 129 3.06 -1.40 10.10
C ILE A 129 4.44 -2.00 10.41
N ASN A 130 4.76 -2.13 11.70
CA ASN A 130 6.07 -2.55 12.18
C ASN A 130 6.34 -4.04 11.94
N ILE A 131 6.83 -4.38 10.76
CA ILE A 131 7.19 -5.76 10.38
C ILE A 131 8.69 -5.83 10.12
N TYR A 132 9.43 -6.45 11.07
CA TYR A 132 10.88 -6.56 11.06
C TYR A 132 11.37 -8.01 11.04
N SER A 133 10.48 -8.98 10.90
CA SER A 133 10.85 -10.40 10.84
C SER A 133 9.86 -11.19 9.99
N ARG A 134 10.32 -12.36 9.50
CA ARG A 134 9.47 -13.30 8.77
C ARG A 134 8.28 -13.75 9.60
N LEU A 135 8.47 -14.01 10.89
CA LEU A 135 7.39 -14.43 11.80
C LEU A 135 6.33 -13.33 11.95
N ALA A 136 6.74 -12.05 12.01
CA ALA A 136 5.80 -10.94 12.04
C ALA A 136 5.00 -10.85 10.72
N LEU A 137 5.65 -11.04 9.56
CA LEU A 137 4.97 -11.07 8.27
C LEU A 137 3.97 -12.24 8.18
N GLN A 138 4.37 -13.44 8.63
CA GLN A 138 3.50 -14.61 8.71
C GLN A 138 2.27 -14.38 9.60
N ALA A 139 2.46 -13.75 10.75
CA ALA A 139 1.35 -13.42 11.66
C ALA A 139 0.29 -12.49 11.02
N HIS A 140 0.67 -11.71 10.02
CA HIS A 140 -0.26 -10.86 9.27
C HIS A 140 -0.82 -11.52 7.99
N ALA A 141 -0.21 -12.63 7.54
CA ALA A 141 -0.60 -13.28 6.28
C ALA A 141 -2.08 -13.70 6.26
N ASP A 142 -2.58 -14.23 7.39
CA ASP A 142 -3.95 -14.71 7.55
C ASP A 142 -5.01 -13.59 7.54
N LEU A 143 -4.58 -12.32 7.63
CA LEU A 143 -5.47 -11.17 7.54
C LEU A 143 -5.93 -10.87 6.10
N GLY A 144 -5.47 -11.60 5.10
CA GLY A 144 -5.81 -11.38 3.71
C GLY A 144 -4.80 -10.52 2.95
N VAL A 145 -3.53 -10.55 3.35
CA VAL A 145 -2.46 -9.73 2.78
C VAL A 145 -2.08 -10.16 1.37
N LEU A 146 -2.00 -9.20 0.45
CA LEU A 146 -1.50 -9.35 -0.92
C LEU A 146 -0.05 -8.87 -1.05
N ARG A 147 0.27 -7.76 -0.40
CA ARG A 147 1.51 -7.02 -0.55
C ARG A 147 1.97 -6.46 0.78
N TRP A 148 3.27 -6.41 0.95
CA TRP A 148 3.93 -5.79 2.08
C TRP A 148 4.85 -4.67 1.58
N VAL A 149 4.65 -3.47 2.11
CA VAL A 149 5.53 -2.31 1.93
C VAL A 149 6.38 -2.23 3.20
N PRO A 150 7.68 -2.56 3.14
CA PRO A 150 8.55 -2.55 4.31
C PRO A 150 8.72 -1.16 4.91
N ALA A 151 9.01 -1.11 6.20
CA ALA A 151 9.45 0.10 6.86
C ALA A 151 10.71 0.65 6.17
N VAL A 152 10.74 1.97 6.00
CA VAL A 152 11.74 2.66 5.15
C VAL A 152 13.18 2.51 5.62
N GLU A 153 13.40 2.18 6.87
CA GLU A 153 14.71 1.95 7.48
C GLU A 153 15.28 0.53 7.26
N LEU A 154 14.46 -0.40 6.71
CA LEU A 154 14.93 -1.76 6.48
C LEU A 154 15.83 -1.82 5.23
N PRO A 155 17.07 -2.34 5.35
CA PRO A 155 17.95 -2.55 4.20
C PRO A 155 17.47 -3.72 3.35
N LEU A 156 17.82 -3.73 2.06
CA LEU A 156 17.41 -4.77 1.11
C LEU A 156 17.78 -6.19 1.54
N ASP A 157 18.91 -6.38 2.19
CA ASP A 157 19.34 -7.69 2.71
C ASP A 157 18.37 -8.22 3.77
N ALA A 158 17.86 -7.35 4.66
CA ALA A 158 16.86 -7.73 5.64
C ALA A 158 15.54 -8.12 4.95
N LEU A 159 15.13 -7.41 3.89
CA LEU A 159 13.94 -7.75 3.12
C LEU A 159 14.08 -9.13 2.47
N ALA A 160 15.25 -9.44 1.92
CA ALA A 160 15.54 -10.74 1.33
C ALA A 160 15.50 -11.90 2.37
N CYS A 161 15.77 -11.61 3.64
CA CYS A 161 15.62 -12.57 4.73
C CYS A 161 14.16 -12.71 5.20
N ILE A 162 13.40 -11.62 5.23
CA ILE A 162 12.02 -11.61 5.72
C ILE A 162 11.07 -12.28 4.72
N ASN A 163 11.20 -11.95 3.44
CA ASN A 163 10.34 -12.47 2.37
C ASN A 163 11.16 -12.85 1.13
N PRO A 164 12.01 -13.90 1.20
CA PRO A 164 12.90 -14.27 0.11
C PRO A 164 12.13 -14.67 -1.14
N SER A 165 12.66 -14.34 -2.33
CA SER A 165 11.97 -14.55 -3.61
C SER A 165 11.66 -16.02 -3.91
N HIS A 166 12.49 -16.95 -3.42
CA HIS A 166 12.35 -18.40 -3.61
C HIS A 166 11.43 -19.08 -2.58
N ASP A 167 11.10 -18.40 -1.48
CA ASP A 167 10.25 -18.90 -0.40
C ASP A 167 9.45 -17.77 0.24
N ARG A 168 8.56 -17.16 -0.55
CA ARG A 168 7.71 -16.08 -0.05
C ARG A 168 6.66 -16.58 0.91
N VAL A 169 6.35 -15.74 1.90
CA VAL A 169 5.20 -15.98 2.79
C VAL A 169 3.93 -16.03 1.96
N ALA A 170 3.10 -17.06 2.18
CA ALA A 170 1.79 -17.17 1.56
C ALA A 170 0.79 -16.25 2.28
N GLY A 171 0.14 -15.37 1.53
CA GLY A 171 -0.87 -14.44 2.02
C GLY A 171 -2.27 -14.79 1.51
N HIS A 172 -2.99 -13.79 1.03
CA HIS A 172 -4.37 -13.91 0.56
C HIS A 172 -4.56 -15.04 -0.47
N ALA A 173 -5.51 -15.93 -0.18
CA ALA A 173 -5.81 -17.10 -1.03
C ALA A 173 -4.58 -17.99 -1.34
N GLY A 174 -3.61 -18.06 -0.44
CA GLY A 174 -2.39 -18.85 -0.61
C GLY A 174 -1.38 -18.27 -1.60
N ARG A 175 -1.60 -17.05 -2.10
CA ARG A 175 -0.68 -16.39 -3.04
C ARG A 175 0.56 -15.88 -2.30
N PRO A 176 1.76 -15.94 -2.92
CA PRO A 176 2.94 -15.31 -2.34
C PRO A 176 2.74 -13.82 -2.11
N ILE A 177 3.05 -13.34 -0.90
CA ILE A 177 3.00 -11.90 -0.60
C ILE A 177 4.04 -11.17 -1.45
N GLU A 178 3.60 -10.14 -2.18
CA GLU A 178 4.49 -9.25 -2.91
C GLU A 178 5.27 -8.36 -1.93
N THR A 179 6.51 -8.02 -2.27
CA THR A 179 7.29 -7.01 -1.54
C THR A 179 7.43 -5.78 -2.42
N GLU A 180 6.96 -4.63 -1.94
CA GLU A 180 7.08 -3.35 -2.62
C GLU A 180 8.04 -2.45 -1.84
N VAL A 181 9.07 -1.92 -2.50
CA VAL A 181 10.11 -1.13 -1.84
C VAL A 181 10.07 0.33 -2.30
N TRP A 182 10.38 1.23 -1.39
CA TRP A 182 10.60 2.64 -1.69
C TRP A 182 11.87 2.78 -2.52
N ALA A 183 11.72 3.11 -3.79
CA ALA A 183 12.84 3.24 -4.72
C ALA A 183 13.27 4.70 -4.92
N PHE A 184 12.34 5.64 -4.83
CA PHE A 184 12.58 7.06 -5.08
C PHE A 184 11.59 7.94 -4.32
N GLY A 185 12.05 9.10 -3.86
CA GLY A 185 11.23 10.11 -3.21
C GLY A 185 11.71 10.45 -1.80
N ARG A 186 10.92 11.29 -1.11
CA ARG A 186 11.18 11.62 0.29
C ARG A 186 10.52 10.61 1.19
N LEU A 187 11.31 9.96 2.03
CA LEU A 187 10.82 8.96 2.96
C LEU A 187 10.13 9.62 4.15
N PRO A 188 8.95 9.14 4.58
CA PRO A 188 8.31 9.56 5.81
C PRO A 188 9.05 8.94 7.01
N LEU A 189 9.81 9.74 7.75
CA LEU A 189 10.62 9.25 8.88
C LEU A 189 9.85 9.26 10.20
N SER A 190 8.86 10.13 10.35
CA SER A 190 8.02 10.19 11.55
C SER A 190 6.72 10.95 11.29
N PHE A 191 5.70 10.65 12.10
CA PHE A 191 4.45 11.40 12.20
C PHE A 191 4.36 12.06 13.57
N SER A 192 3.84 13.28 13.64
CA SER A 192 3.69 14.03 14.88
C SER A 192 2.22 14.38 15.11
N LEU A 193 1.70 13.99 16.26
CA LEU A 193 0.37 14.37 16.75
C LEU A 193 0.24 15.88 17.01
N LYS A 194 1.35 16.60 17.20
CA LYS A 194 1.37 18.02 17.57
C LYS A 194 1.24 18.99 16.38
N ALA A 195 1.16 18.51 15.16
CA ALA A 195 1.29 19.36 13.98
C ALA A 195 0.11 20.32 13.74
N VAL A 196 -0.96 20.35 14.54
CA VAL A 196 -2.06 21.30 14.31
C VAL A 196 -2.71 21.78 15.60
N LYS A 197 -2.03 22.64 16.33
CA LYS A 197 -2.70 23.70 17.08
C LYS A 197 -2.32 25.03 16.40
N ARG A 198 -3.11 25.43 15.44
CA ARG A 198 -3.34 26.82 15.05
C ARG A 198 -4.79 27.00 14.68
#